data_8ac102e8ed34d4991425ce79da459729
#
_entry.id   8ac102e8ed34d4991425ce79da459729
#
_cell.length_a   1.000
_cell.length_b   1.000
_cell.length_c   1.000
_cell.angle_alpha   90.00
_cell.angle_beta   90.00
_cell.angle_gamma   90.00
#
_symmetry.space_group_name_H-M   'P 1'
#
loop_
_entity.id
_entity.type
_entity.pdbx_description
1 polymer ?
#
loop_
_entity_poly.entity_id
_entity_poly.type
_entity_poly.pdbx_seq_one_letter_code
_entity_poly.pdbx_strand_id
1 'polypeptide(L)'
;MPEKMKTIELNGNNFSNLSEFYNEVERKMTSGLNWKIGRNLDAFNDVLSGGFGIHNVDENYQLNWKNAEKSKLDLGWTQTIDFIENKLKTCHPTNIEFVKKDLEDAKNGTGETLWELIIGIIKEHNQIELKLN
;
A
#
# COMPACT_ATOMS: atom_id res chain seq x y z
N MET A 1 -17.60 25.63 13.65
CA MET A 1 -16.58 24.64 14.06
C MET A 1 -16.23 23.75 12.89
N PRO A 2 -14.97 23.68 12.52
CA PRO A 2 -14.60 22.70 11.50
C PRO A 2 -14.86 21.29 12.03
N GLU A 3 -15.37 20.42 11.19
CA GLU A 3 -15.55 19.04 11.56
C GLU A 3 -14.19 18.39 11.81
N LYS A 4 -14.12 17.52 12.80
CA LYS A 4 -12.91 16.79 13.11
C LYS A 4 -12.65 15.79 11.97
N MET A 5 -11.48 15.86 11.37
CA MET A 5 -11.08 14.94 10.32
C MET A 5 -11.06 13.51 10.87
N LYS A 6 -11.65 12.56 10.13
CA LYS A 6 -11.59 11.14 10.47
C LYS A 6 -10.14 10.67 10.44
N THR A 7 -9.75 9.85 11.40
CA THR A 7 -8.43 9.25 11.45
C THR A 7 -8.54 7.74 11.24
N ILE A 8 -7.75 7.22 10.31
CA ILE A 8 -7.62 5.79 10.08
C ILE A 8 -6.19 5.43 10.46
N GLU A 9 -6.03 4.34 11.20
CA GLU A 9 -4.72 3.91 11.68
C GLU A 9 -4.28 2.61 11.03
N LEU A 10 -3.08 2.60 10.44
CA LEU A 10 -2.39 1.38 10.02
C LEU A 10 -1.23 1.18 10.99
N ASN A 11 -1.10 -0.03 11.54
CA ASN A 11 -0.06 -0.32 12.52
C ASN A 11 0.94 -1.33 11.96
N GLY A 12 2.18 -0.87 11.77
CA GLY A 12 3.27 -1.70 11.23
C GLY A 12 3.62 -2.89 12.10
N ASN A 13 3.22 -2.91 13.36
CA ASN A 13 3.42 -4.09 14.21
C ASN A 13 2.49 -5.25 13.85
N ASN A 14 1.44 -4.99 13.08
CA ASN A 14 0.45 -6.01 12.70
C ASN A 14 0.84 -6.75 11.42
N PHE A 15 1.89 -6.35 10.74
CA PHE A 15 2.30 -7.01 9.50
C PHE A 15 3.82 -6.92 9.32
N SER A 16 4.37 -7.86 8.58
CA SER A 16 5.81 -7.92 8.29
C SER A 16 6.09 -8.18 6.81
N ASN A 17 5.05 -8.35 6.00
CA ASN A 17 5.17 -8.57 4.56
C ASN A 17 3.95 -7.98 3.85
N LEU A 18 3.99 -8.00 2.52
CA LEU A 18 2.93 -7.40 1.71
C LEU A 18 1.58 -8.07 1.91
N SER A 19 1.54 -9.39 2.02
CA SER A 19 0.29 -10.13 2.24
C SER A 19 -0.37 -9.70 3.55
N GLU A 20 0.42 -9.61 4.61
CA GLU A 20 -0.08 -9.18 5.92
C GLU A 20 -0.45 -7.69 5.91
N PHE A 21 0.22 -6.88 5.10
CA PHE A 21 -0.16 -5.48 4.88
C PHE A 21 -1.58 -5.38 4.33
N TYR A 22 -1.92 -6.19 3.33
CA TYR A 22 -3.28 -6.22 2.80
C TYR A 22 -4.30 -6.64 3.85
N ASN A 23 -3.94 -7.57 4.75
CA ASN A 23 -4.81 -7.95 5.87
C ASN A 23 -5.07 -6.75 6.78
N GLU A 24 -4.06 -5.96 7.06
CA GLU A 24 -4.21 -4.75 7.90
C GLU A 24 -5.11 -3.71 7.22
N VAL A 25 -4.92 -3.49 5.91
CA VAL A 25 -5.78 -2.58 5.14
C VAL A 25 -7.24 -3.05 5.20
N GLU A 26 -7.48 -4.34 5.03
CA GLU A 26 -8.84 -4.88 5.11
C GLU A 26 -9.47 -4.63 6.47
N ARG A 27 -8.74 -4.89 7.56
CA ARG A 27 -9.25 -4.67 8.91
C ARG A 27 -9.58 -3.21 9.19
N LYS A 28 -8.75 -2.30 8.70
CA LYS A 28 -8.83 -0.88 9.08
C LYS A 28 -9.62 -0.02 8.11
N MET A 29 -9.68 -0.40 6.85
CA MET A 29 -10.25 0.45 5.80
C MET A 29 -11.46 -0.15 5.10
N THR A 30 -11.64 -1.47 5.14
CA THR A 30 -12.74 -2.15 4.46
C THR A 30 -13.56 -3.04 5.40
N SER A 31 -13.39 -2.87 6.70
CA SER A 31 -14.20 -3.60 7.68
C SER A 31 -15.68 -3.25 7.48
N GLY A 32 -16.54 -4.26 7.50
CA GLY A 32 -17.97 -4.07 7.24
C GLY A 32 -18.39 -4.44 5.83
N LEU A 33 -17.44 -4.61 4.92
CA LEU A 33 -17.76 -5.19 3.60
C LEU A 33 -18.03 -6.69 3.76
N ASN A 34 -18.99 -7.19 3.01
CA ASN A 34 -19.31 -8.61 3.00
C ASN A 34 -18.61 -9.37 1.85
N TRP A 35 -17.63 -8.72 1.21
CA TRP A 35 -16.78 -9.31 0.19
C TRP A 35 -15.37 -8.77 0.35
N LYS A 36 -14.38 -9.47 -0.18
CA LYS A 36 -12.98 -9.08 -0.08
C LYS A 36 -12.56 -8.25 -1.29
N ILE A 37 -11.75 -7.23 -1.04
CA ILE A 37 -11.13 -6.46 -2.11
C ILE A 37 -9.97 -7.25 -2.72
N GLY A 38 -9.53 -6.87 -3.92
CA GLY A 38 -8.35 -7.46 -4.55
C GLY A 38 -7.09 -7.22 -3.72
N ARG A 39 -6.17 -8.18 -3.77
CA ARG A 39 -4.91 -8.10 -3.02
C ARG A 39 -3.80 -7.66 -3.95
N ASN A 40 -3.87 -6.40 -4.37
CA ASN A 40 -2.89 -5.77 -5.24
C ASN A 40 -2.87 -4.27 -4.97
N LEU A 41 -1.86 -3.58 -5.50
CA LEU A 41 -1.70 -2.15 -5.24
C LEU A 41 -2.77 -1.30 -5.94
N ASP A 42 -3.33 -1.76 -7.06
CA ASP A 42 -4.42 -1.05 -7.73
C ASP A 42 -5.67 -1.05 -6.85
N ALA A 43 -6.00 -2.20 -6.24
CA ALA A 43 -7.12 -2.30 -5.31
C ALA A 43 -6.86 -1.43 -4.07
N PHE A 44 -5.63 -1.40 -3.57
CA PHE A 44 -5.25 -0.53 -2.47
C PHE A 44 -5.48 0.95 -2.84
N ASN A 45 -5.07 1.34 -4.03
CA ASN A 45 -5.30 2.70 -4.53
C ASN A 45 -6.78 3.07 -4.52
N ASP A 46 -7.64 2.14 -4.98
CA ASP A 46 -9.08 2.34 -4.98
C ASP A 46 -9.65 2.51 -3.57
N VAL A 47 -9.17 1.69 -2.62
CA VAL A 47 -9.58 1.78 -1.22
C VAL A 47 -9.25 3.16 -0.64
N LEU A 48 -8.10 3.71 -1.00
CA LEU A 48 -7.70 5.05 -0.52
C LEU A 48 -8.67 6.13 -0.98
N SER A 49 -9.25 5.98 -2.17
CA SER A 49 -10.25 6.93 -2.69
C SER A 49 -11.57 6.88 -1.92
N GLY A 50 -11.88 5.76 -1.26
CA GLY A 50 -13.05 5.62 -0.41
C GLY A 50 -14.20 4.88 -1.07
N GLY A 51 -15.31 4.77 -0.32
CA GLY A 51 -16.51 4.07 -0.79
C GLY A 51 -16.50 2.56 -0.52
N PHE A 52 -15.50 2.07 0.21
CA PHE A 52 -15.31 0.64 0.47
C PHE A 52 -15.47 0.28 1.95
N GLY A 53 -16.25 1.04 2.69
CA GLY A 53 -16.57 0.70 4.07
C GLY A 53 -16.51 1.89 5.01
N ILE A 54 -15.35 2.18 5.59
CA ILE A 54 -15.28 3.12 6.71
C ILE A 54 -15.16 4.59 6.32
N HIS A 55 -14.96 4.90 5.05
CA HIS A 55 -14.94 6.29 4.59
C HIS A 55 -15.61 6.44 3.23
N ASN A 56 -16.11 7.64 2.95
CA ASN A 56 -16.80 7.95 1.72
C ASN A 56 -15.83 8.26 0.59
N VAL A 57 -16.32 8.22 -0.65
CA VAL A 57 -15.51 8.57 -1.82
C VAL A 57 -14.96 9.99 -1.65
N ASP A 58 -13.65 10.13 -1.83
CA ASP A 58 -12.90 11.41 -1.74
C ASP A 58 -13.10 12.18 -0.42
N GLU A 59 -13.52 11.49 0.63
CA GLU A 59 -13.60 12.07 1.97
C GLU A 59 -12.20 12.42 2.47
N ASN A 60 -12.02 13.63 3.02
CA ASN A 60 -10.75 14.00 3.64
C ASN A 60 -10.56 13.23 4.94
N TYR A 61 -9.39 12.63 5.13
CA TYR A 61 -9.08 11.91 6.36
C TYR A 61 -7.57 11.89 6.62
N GLN A 62 -7.22 11.62 7.87
CA GLN A 62 -5.84 11.43 8.29
C GLN A 62 -5.53 9.94 8.30
N LEU A 63 -4.46 9.55 7.64
CA LEU A 63 -3.96 8.18 7.69
C LEU A 63 -2.73 8.18 8.58
N ASN A 64 -2.87 7.58 9.75
CA ASN A 64 -1.82 7.51 10.75
C ASN A 64 -1.15 6.14 10.66
N TRP A 65 0.09 6.10 10.17
CA TRP A 65 0.86 4.87 10.04
C TRP A 65 1.79 4.75 11.22
N LYS A 66 1.46 3.86 12.14
CA LYS A 66 2.26 3.61 13.33
C LYS A 66 3.36 2.59 13.05
N ASN A 67 4.49 2.76 13.75
CA ASN A 67 5.66 1.90 13.58
C ASN A 67 6.16 1.91 12.13
N ALA A 68 6.19 3.10 11.53
CA ALA A 68 6.57 3.30 10.14
C ALA A 68 8.01 2.85 9.86
N GLU A 69 8.93 3.03 10.81
CA GLU A 69 10.32 2.58 10.63
C GLU A 69 10.42 1.07 10.46
N LYS A 70 9.62 0.32 11.22
CA LYS A 70 9.55 -1.13 11.07
C LYS A 70 9.01 -1.49 9.68
N SER A 71 7.93 -0.83 9.25
CA SER A 71 7.33 -1.09 7.93
C SER A 71 8.28 -0.76 6.79
N LYS A 72 9.07 0.30 6.93
CA LYS A 72 10.07 0.68 5.93
C LYS A 72 11.11 -0.43 5.74
N LEU A 73 11.51 -1.06 6.83
CA LEU A 73 12.44 -2.19 6.77
C LEU A 73 11.76 -3.45 6.22
N ASP A 74 10.56 -3.76 6.71
CA ASP A 74 9.82 -4.95 6.29
C ASP A 74 9.46 -4.94 4.80
N LEU A 75 9.16 -3.77 4.26
CA LEU A 75 8.79 -3.58 2.85
C LEU A 75 9.97 -3.05 2.02
N GLY A 76 11.18 -3.43 2.43
CA GLY A 76 12.42 -3.08 1.76
C GLY A 76 12.75 -3.99 0.59
N TRP A 77 14.03 -4.10 0.26
CA TRP A 77 14.47 -4.78 -0.97
C TRP A 77 14.06 -6.24 -1.06
N THR A 78 14.09 -7.00 0.04
CA THR A 78 13.72 -8.42 0.02
C THR A 78 12.27 -8.60 -0.43
N GLN A 79 11.35 -7.86 0.17
CA GLN A 79 9.94 -7.91 -0.23
C GLN A 79 9.71 -7.32 -1.62
N THR A 80 10.47 -6.31 -1.98
CA THR A 80 10.38 -5.68 -3.30
C THR A 80 10.77 -6.68 -4.38
N ILE A 81 11.85 -7.42 -4.19
CA ILE A 81 12.29 -8.45 -5.12
C ILE A 81 11.22 -9.53 -5.27
N ASP A 82 10.68 -10.04 -4.16
CA ASP A 82 9.59 -11.03 -4.18
C ASP A 82 8.38 -10.51 -4.96
N PHE A 83 8.00 -9.27 -4.74
CA PHE A 83 6.88 -8.63 -5.42
C PHE A 83 7.11 -8.59 -6.94
N ILE A 84 8.30 -8.16 -7.36
CA ILE A 84 8.62 -8.06 -8.78
C ILE A 84 8.73 -9.46 -9.43
N GLU A 85 9.29 -10.43 -8.73
CA GLU A 85 9.38 -11.81 -9.21
C GLU A 85 7.98 -12.39 -9.47
N ASN A 86 7.04 -12.16 -8.55
CA ASN A 86 5.67 -12.59 -8.72
C ASN A 86 4.98 -11.86 -9.89
N LYS A 87 5.25 -10.57 -10.04
CA LYS A 87 4.73 -9.78 -11.14
C LYS A 87 5.25 -10.29 -12.48
N LEU A 88 6.51 -10.71 -12.55
CA LEU A 88 7.11 -11.27 -13.76
C LEU A 88 6.38 -12.54 -14.22
N LYS A 89 5.90 -13.36 -13.26
CA LYS A 89 5.17 -14.60 -13.58
C LYS A 89 3.78 -14.33 -14.15
N THR A 90 3.18 -13.19 -13.85
CA THR A 90 1.77 -12.91 -14.15
C THR A 90 1.56 -11.73 -15.09
N CYS A 91 2.61 -10.98 -15.43
CA CYS A 91 2.46 -9.79 -16.28
C CYS A 91 2.19 -10.19 -17.74
N HIS A 92 1.62 -9.24 -18.47
CA HIS A 92 1.40 -9.44 -19.91
C HIS A 92 2.75 -9.59 -20.63
N PRO A 93 2.85 -10.48 -21.64
CA PRO A 93 4.12 -10.69 -22.36
C PRO A 93 4.80 -9.42 -22.88
N THR A 94 4.03 -8.39 -23.26
CA THR A 94 4.61 -7.13 -23.72
C THR A 94 5.35 -6.36 -22.62
N ASN A 95 5.10 -6.69 -21.34
CA ASN A 95 5.71 -6.01 -20.19
C ASN A 95 6.90 -6.79 -19.62
N ILE A 96 7.18 -7.99 -20.10
CA ILE A 96 8.23 -8.85 -19.52
C ILE A 96 9.58 -8.15 -19.44
N GLU A 97 10.01 -7.47 -20.50
CA GLU A 97 11.32 -6.82 -20.52
C GLU A 97 11.39 -5.67 -19.49
N PHE A 98 10.31 -4.92 -19.33
CA PHE A 98 10.25 -3.85 -18.33
C PHE A 98 10.33 -4.43 -16.92
N VAL A 99 9.60 -5.51 -16.65
CA VAL A 99 9.59 -6.14 -15.33
C VAL A 99 10.95 -6.78 -15.03
N LYS A 100 11.60 -7.40 -16.01
CA LYS A 100 12.95 -7.94 -15.86
C LYS A 100 13.94 -6.85 -15.48
N LYS A 101 13.84 -5.68 -16.11
CA LYS A 101 14.70 -4.55 -15.78
C LYS A 101 14.47 -4.06 -14.36
N ASP A 102 13.20 -3.96 -13.95
CA ASP A 102 12.84 -3.58 -12.59
C ASP A 102 13.42 -4.57 -11.58
N LEU A 103 13.38 -5.86 -11.90
CA LEU A 103 13.93 -6.91 -11.05
C LEU A 103 15.45 -6.78 -10.91
N GLU A 104 16.14 -6.53 -12.01
CA GLU A 104 17.58 -6.31 -12.01
C GLU A 104 17.95 -5.10 -11.17
N ASP A 105 17.23 -3.98 -11.35
CA ASP A 105 17.45 -2.77 -10.58
C ASP A 105 17.26 -3.04 -9.07
N ALA A 106 16.19 -3.74 -8.70
CA ALA A 106 15.92 -4.08 -7.30
C ALA A 106 17.04 -4.95 -6.70
N LYS A 107 17.54 -5.92 -7.44
CA LYS A 107 18.64 -6.77 -7.00
C LYS A 107 19.94 -5.98 -6.78
N ASN A 108 20.09 -4.87 -7.49
CA ASN A 108 21.23 -3.96 -7.35
C ASN A 108 20.99 -2.86 -6.32
N GLY A 109 19.80 -2.85 -5.68
CA GLY A 109 19.45 -1.85 -4.68
C GLY A 109 19.11 -0.49 -5.28
N THR A 110 18.66 -0.46 -6.54
CA THR A 110 18.28 0.77 -7.24
C THR A 110 16.80 0.78 -7.57
N GLY A 111 16.24 1.96 -7.80
CA GLY A 111 14.81 2.12 -8.02
C GLY A 111 14.07 2.29 -6.69
N GLU A 112 12.78 1.95 -6.69
CA GLU A 112 11.92 2.14 -5.51
C GLU A 112 11.66 0.81 -4.79
N THR A 113 11.65 0.87 -3.45
CA THR A 113 11.20 -0.26 -2.62
C THR A 113 9.68 -0.29 -2.59
N LEU A 114 9.10 -1.39 -2.12
CA LEU A 114 7.65 -1.48 -1.89
C LEU A 114 7.17 -0.39 -0.94
N TRP A 115 7.93 -0.10 0.12
CA TRP A 115 7.61 1.00 1.03
C TRP A 115 7.44 2.32 0.26
N GLU A 116 8.40 2.65 -0.59
CA GLU A 116 8.36 3.89 -1.36
C GLU A 116 7.19 3.91 -2.36
N LEU A 117 6.90 2.77 -2.99
CA LEU A 117 5.75 2.65 -3.89
C LEU A 117 4.43 2.89 -3.15
N ILE A 118 4.25 2.25 -2.01
CA ILE A 118 3.03 2.37 -1.20
C ILE A 118 2.85 3.81 -0.70
N ILE A 119 3.91 4.41 -0.17
CA ILE A 119 3.87 5.79 0.30
C ILE A 119 3.57 6.75 -0.85
N GLY A 120 4.16 6.51 -2.03
CA GLY A 120 3.90 7.31 -3.22
C GLY A 120 2.44 7.25 -3.66
N ILE A 121 1.84 6.06 -3.62
CA ILE A 121 0.42 5.88 -3.93
C ILE A 121 -0.44 6.71 -2.97
N ILE A 122 -0.15 6.64 -1.67
CA ILE A 122 -0.91 7.41 -0.66
C ILE A 122 -0.78 8.91 -0.93
N LYS A 123 0.42 9.39 -1.24
CA LYS A 123 0.68 10.81 -1.46
C LYS A 123 0.02 11.37 -2.73
N GLU A 124 -0.38 10.53 -3.65
CA GLU A 124 -1.13 10.96 -4.83
C GLU A 124 -2.56 11.37 -4.49
N HIS A 125 -3.07 10.98 -3.33
CA HIS A 125 -4.41 11.32 -2.87
C HIS A 125 -4.37 12.59 -2.02
N ASN A 126 -4.74 13.71 -2.59
CA ASN A 126 -4.69 15.03 -1.92
C ASN A 126 -5.59 15.12 -0.69
N GLN A 127 -6.65 14.30 -0.62
CA GLN A 127 -7.57 14.30 0.51
C GLN A 127 -7.02 13.55 1.74
N ILE A 128 -5.88 12.88 1.59
CA ILE A 128 -5.28 12.11 2.69
C ILE A 128 -4.15 12.91 3.33
N GLU A 129 -4.24 13.11 4.64
CA GLU A 129 -3.13 13.63 5.43
C GLU A 129 -2.37 12.44 6.02
N LEU A 130 -1.20 12.14 5.47
CA LEU A 130 -0.38 11.01 5.92
C LEU A 130 0.50 11.41 7.09
N LYS A 131 0.41 10.64 8.18
CA LYS A 131 1.27 10.80 9.36
C LYS A 131 2.07 9.50 9.56
N LEU A 132 3.37 9.63 9.60
CA LEU A 132 4.29 8.50 9.86
C LEU A 132 4.82 8.62 11.28
N ASN A 133 4.57 7.62 12.09
CA ASN A 133 4.96 7.62 13.51
C ASN A 133 5.84 6.43 13.91
#